data_149198c197c9f5ce2439f795e173ffc7
#
_entry.id   149198c197c9f5ce2439f795e173ffc7
#
_cell.length_a   1.000
_cell.length_b   1.000
_cell.length_c   1.000
_cell.angle_alpha   90.00
_cell.angle_beta   90.00
_cell.angle_gamma   90.00
#
_symmetry.space_group_name_H-M   'P 1'
#
loop_
_entity.id
_entity.type
_entity.pdbx_description
1 polymer ?
#
loop_
_entity_poly.entity_id
_entity_poly.type
_entity_poly.pdbx_seq_one_letter_code
_entity_poly.pdbx_strand_id
1 'polypeptide(L)'
;EKGVCPFNPLKKCGYICGQDKAFEFVASVTVILSYFKLIDSINDSGFFKRSFCRLALPYMKRKYKKAKALYPDLCAVIEKTMNEQAQIENEKTLSTDLAADPSAKALAAIMTYGIQNEEKILISKRVGYCLGRWVYLTDAYDDITKDLKSHNYNPFIEKYKIESKAFDREPIIKSLRLTANEAALAFNLLDIKCYKEILENIIFDGLENQQKMITENIKR
;
A
#
# COMPACT_ATOMS: atom_id res chain seq x y z
N GLU A 1 20.61 10.96 -17.24
CA GLU A 1 21.69 11.87 -16.84
C GLU A 1 22.40 11.36 -15.59
N LYS A 2 23.64 11.81 -15.36
CA LYS A 2 24.40 11.51 -14.13
C LYS A 2 24.42 12.76 -13.24
N GLY A 3 24.02 12.61 -11.98
CA GLY A 3 24.02 13.68 -10.99
C GLY A 3 24.53 13.22 -9.64
N VAL A 4 24.59 14.11 -8.66
CA VAL A 4 25.03 13.82 -7.30
C VAL A 4 23.96 13.00 -6.58
N CYS A 5 24.35 11.90 -5.93
CA CYS A 5 23.42 11.05 -5.18
C CYS A 5 22.82 11.83 -3.98
N PRO A 6 21.49 11.89 -3.82
CA PRO A 6 20.86 12.61 -2.71
C PRO A 6 21.23 12.07 -1.32
N PHE A 7 21.61 10.79 -1.26
CA PHE A 7 21.98 10.10 0.00
C PHE A 7 23.48 10.04 0.24
N ASN A 8 24.29 10.27 -0.80
CA ASN A 8 25.75 10.30 -0.67
C ASN A 8 26.33 11.32 -1.65
N PRO A 9 26.66 12.55 -1.20
CA PRO A 9 27.15 13.62 -2.05
C PRO A 9 28.48 13.31 -2.76
N LEU A 10 29.22 12.31 -2.29
CA LEU A 10 30.49 11.88 -2.88
C LEU A 10 30.32 10.90 -4.03
N LYS A 11 29.10 10.39 -4.27
CA LYS A 11 28.78 9.46 -5.37
C LYS A 11 27.94 10.12 -6.45
N LYS A 12 28.23 9.78 -7.70
CA LYS A 12 27.38 10.12 -8.85
C LYS A 12 26.40 8.97 -9.10
N CYS A 13 25.11 9.29 -9.27
CA CYS A 13 24.04 8.36 -9.61
C CYS A 13 23.49 8.67 -11.00
N GLY A 14 22.96 7.63 -11.66
CA GLY A 14 22.14 7.82 -12.85
C GLY A 14 20.74 8.30 -12.47
N TYR A 15 20.25 9.30 -13.19
CA TYR A 15 18.87 9.79 -13.10
C TYR A 15 18.13 9.48 -14.39
N ILE A 16 16.86 9.07 -14.24
CA ILE A 16 15.97 8.92 -15.39
C ILE A 16 15.44 10.32 -15.74
N CYS A 17 15.53 10.67 -17.03
CA CYS A 17 15.10 11.97 -17.56
C CYS A 17 13.93 11.79 -18.51
N GLY A 18 13.10 12.82 -18.67
CA GLY A 18 12.13 12.91 -19.76
C GLY A 18 10.70 12.48 -19.46
N GLN A 19 10.32 12.22 -18.19
CA GLN A 19 8.93 11.99 -17.81
C GLN A 19 8.57 12.74 -16.53
N ASP A 20 8.85 14.02 -16.48
CA ASP A 20 8.78 14.86 -15.30
C ASP A 20 7.41 14.80 -14.59
N LYS A 21 6.31 14.82 -15.35
CA LYS A 21 4.95 14.74 -14.79
C LYS A 21 4.63 13.40 -14.13
N ALA A 22 5.06 12.29 -14.75
CA ALA A 22 4.83 10.96 -14.18
C ALA A 22 5.63 10.77 -12.89
N PHE A 23 6.89 11.20 -12.89
CA PHE A 23 7.73 11.15 -11.68
C PHE A 23 7.24 12.11 -10.60
N GLU A 24 6.78 13.32 -10.96
CA GLU A 24 6.17 14.26 -10.01
C GLU A 24 4.93 13.66 -9.37
N PHE A 25 4.07 13.02 -10.16
CA PHE A 25 2.88 12.33 -9.67
C PHE A 25 3.24 11.21 -8.69
N VAL A 26 4.10 10.27 -9.10
CA VAL A 26 4.51 9.13 -8.25
C VAL A 26 5.20 9.61 -6.97
N ALA A 27 6.10 10.60 -7.08
CA ALA A 27 6.76 11.18 -5.91
C ALA A 27 5.77 11.86 -4.96
N SER A 28 4.77 12.58 -5.50
CA SER A 28 3.73 13.23 -4.69
C SER A 28 2.85 12.22 -3.97
N VAL A 29 2.39 11.17 -4.67
CA VAL A 29 1.62 10.07 -4.08
C VAL A 29 2.43 9.37 -2.99
N THR A 30 3.70 9.05 -3.27
CA THR A 30 4.59 8.43 -2.28
C THR A 30 4.75 9.29 -1.03
N VAL A 31 4.90 10.60 -1.18
CA VAL A 31 4.99 11.54 -0.05
C VAL A 31 3.68 11.56 0.75
N ILE A 32 2.52 11.60 0.08
CA ILE A 32 1.21 11.60 0.74
C ILE A 32 1.04 10.32 1.57
N LEU A 33 1.22 9.15 0.98
CA LEU A 33 1.09 7.86 1.67
C LEU A 33 2.10 7.71 2.82
N SER A 34 3.36 8.11 2.59
CA SER A 34 4.41 8.08 3.62
C SER A 34 4.12 9.01 4.80
N TYR A 35 3.49 10.15 4.56
CA TYR A 35 3.08 11.07 5.61
C TYR A 35 2.02 10.44 6.53
N PHE A 36 1.00 9.77 5.97
CA PHE A 36 0.00 9.08 6.78
C PHE A 36 0.59 7.88 7.52
N LYS A 37 1.44 7.08 6.86
CA LYS A 37 2.16 5.98 7.53
C LYS A 37 3.06 6.46 8.68
N LEU A 38 3.63 7.66 8.54
CA LEU A 38 4.44 8.26 9.62
C LEU A 38 3.56 8.66 10.82
N ILE A 39 2.38 9.26 10.57
CA ILE A 39 1.42 9.61 11.63
C ILE A 39 0.96 8.35 12.36
N ASP A 40 0.57 7.33 11.64
CA ASP A 40 0.18 6.04 12.16
C ASP A 40 1.29 5.44 13.04
N SER A 41 2.52 5.41 12.54
CA SER A 41 3.68 4.96 13.31
C SER A 41 3.96 5.76 14.59
N ILE A 42 3.59 7.05 14.64
CA ILE A 42 3.70 7.87 15.87
C ILE A 42 2.67 7.42 16.91
N ASN A 43 1.47 7.02 16.46
CA ASN A 43 0.40 6.60 17.35
C ASN A 43 0.67 5.19 17.91
N ASP A 44 1.12 4.25 17.09
CA ASP A 44 1.19 2.81 17.39
C ASP A 44 2.56 2.32 17.89
N SER A 45 3.60 3.12 17.74
CA SER A 45 4.98 2.66 18.04
C SER A 45 5.42 2.90 19.47
N GLY A 46 6.33 2.03 19.95
CA GLY A 46 7.06 2.24 21.19
C GLY A 46 7.93 3.50 21.19
N PHE A 47 8.37 3.92 22.38
CA PHE A 47 9.00 5.22 22.65
C PHE A 47 10.12 5.62 21.68
N PHE A 48 11.06 4.73 21.37
CA PHE A 48 12.21 5.06 20.50
C PHE A 48 11.80 5.31 19.05
N LYS A 49 10.97 4.46 18.48
CA LYS A 49 10.47 4.59 17.10
C LYS A 49 9.60 5.85 16.98
N ARG A 50 8.74 6.11 17.97
CA ARG A 50 7.90 7.30 18.07
C ARG A 50 8.73 8.59 18.08
N SER A 51 9.84 8.63 18.83
CA SER A 51 10.73 9.79 18.90
C SER A 51 11.39 10.06 17.56
N PHE A 52 11.87 9.03 16.86
CA PHE A 52 12.45 9.16 15.52
C PHE A 52 11.42 9.65 14.50
N CYS A 53 10.22 9.09 14.51
CA CYS A 53 9.13 9.53 13.64
C CYS A 53 8.73 10.98 13.89
N ARG A 54 8.72 11.44 15.15
CA ARG A 54 8.46 12.85 15.50
C ARG A 54 9.51 13.81 14.96
N LEU A 55 10.78 13.43 14.92
CA LEU A 55 11.84 14.24 14.32
C LEU A 55 11.68 14.37 12.80
N ALA A 56 11.22 13.32 12.12
CA ALA A 56 10.98 13.34 10.67
C ALA A 56 9.71 14.11 10.29
N LEU A 57 8.75 14.25 11.20
CA LEU A 57 7.42 14.80 10.93
C LEU A 57 7.43 16.23 10.35
N PRO A 58 8.21 17.21 10.85
CA PRO A 58 8.21 18.57 10.29
C PRO A 58 8.66 18.59 8.82
N TYR A 59 9.68 17.77 8.48
CA TYR A 59 10.17 17.64 7.12
C TYR A 59 9.11 17.01 6.22
N MET A 60 8.53 15.89 6.65
CA MET A 60 7.47 15.20 5.90
C MET A 60 6.22 16.07 5.72
N LYS A 61 5.81 16.81 6.75
CA LYS A 61 4.69 17.76 6.69
C LYS A 61 4.91 18.85 5.63
N ARG A 62 6.15 19.36 5.49
CA ARG A 62 6.48 20.34 4.44
C ARG A 62 6.34 19.73 3.05
N LYS A 63 6.83 18.50 2.85
CA LYS A 63 6.72 17.79 1.57
C LYS A 63 5.26 17.43 1.25
N TYR A 64 4.51 16.95 2.24
CA TYR A 64 3.09 16.68 2.13
C TYR A 64 2.30 17.91 1.70
N LYS A 65 2.52 19.09 2.31
CA LYS A 65 1.85 20.32 1.89
C LYS A 65 2.10 20.66 0.41
N LYS A 66 3.33 20.44 -0.08
CA LYS A 66 3.67 20.64 -1.49
C LYS A 66 2.94 19.64 -2.40
N ALA A 67 2.93 18.36 -2.04
CA ALA A 67 2.23 17.33 -2.79
C ALA A 67 0.70 17.56 -2.79
N LYS A 68 0.12 17.96 -1.65
CA LYS A 68 -1.30 18.32 -1.52
C LYS A 68 -1.68 19.53 -2.41
N ALA A 69 -0.79 20.51 -2.56
CA ALA A 69 -1.03 21.66 -3.44
C ALA A 69 -1.03 21.28 -4.93
N LEU A 70 -0.24 20.27 -5.32
CA LEU A 70 -0.19 19.77 -6.71
C LEU A 70 -1.40 18.87 -7.04
N TYR A 71 -1.86 18.06 -6.07
CA TYR A 71 -2.92 17.04 -6.25
C TYR A 71 -3.97 17.12 -5.14
N PRO A 72 -4.71 18.23 -5.01
CA PRO A 72 -5.60 18.47 -3.87
C PRO A 72 -6.74 17.46 -3.79
N ASP A 73 -7.38 17.13 -4.91
CA ASP A 73 -8.53 16.22 -4.95
C ASP A 73 -8.12 14.78 -4.60
N LEU A 74 -7.01 14.31 -5.18
CA LEU A 74 -6.47 12.99 -4.86
C LEU A 74 -6.05 12.90 -3.40
N CYS A 75 -5.39 13.95 -2.89
CA CYS A 75 -5.00 14.02 -1.50
C CYS A 75 -6.21 13.97 -0.55
N ALA A 76 -7.30 14.66 -0.89
CA ALA A 76 -8.54 14.62 -0.10
C ALA A 76 -9.15 13.21 -0.04
N VAL A 77 -9.15 12.48 -1.17
CA VAL A 77 -9.60 11.07 -1.21
C VAL A 77 -8.73 10.19 -0.33
N ILE A 78 -7.40 10.29 -0.45
CA ILE A 78 -6.46 9.48 0.35
C ILE A 78 -6.62 9.83 1.85
N GLU A 79 -6.71 11.11 2.19
CA GLU A 79 -6.90 11.57 3.58
C GLU A 79 -8.18 10.99 4.18
N LYS A 80 -9.28 11.02 3.42
CA LYS A 80 -10.56 10.43 3.83
C LYS A 80 -10.42 8.92 4.09
N THR A 81 -9.85 8.18 3.13
CA THR A 81 -9.68 6.72 3.27
C THR A 81 -8.75 6.34 4.41
N MET A 82 -7.69 7.12 4.69
CA MET A 82 -6.82 6.86 5.83
C MET A 82 -7.52 7.10 7.18
N ASN A 83 -8.40 8.11 7.25
CA ASN A 83 -9.23 8.35 8.44
C ASN A 83 -10.26 7.24 8.64
N GLU A 84 -10.90 6.76 7.56
CA GLU A 84 -11.80 5.61 7.59
C GLU A 84 -11.08 4.34 8.05
N GLN A 85 -9.84 4.13 7.58
CA GLN A 85 -8.99 3.01 7.99
C GLN A 85 -8.75 3.04 9.50
N ALA A 86 -8.32 4.18 10.04
CA ALA A 86 -8.06 4.34 11.47
C ALA A 86 -9.34 4.11 12.32
N GLN A 87 -10.49 4.57 11.85
CA GLN A 87 -11.77 4.33 12.54
C GLN A 87 -12.13 2.85 12.58
N ILE A 88 -12.06 2.15 11.44
CA ILE A 88 -12.37 0.71 11.32
C ILE A 88 -11.44 -0.13 12.20
N GLU A 89 -10.16 0.22 12.27
CA GLU A 89 -9.17 -0.45 13.12
C GLU A 89 -9.44 -0.21 14.61
N ASN A 90 -9.81 1.00 14.99
CA ASN A 90 -10.21 1.32 16.37
C ASN A 90 -11.50 0.59 16.80
N GLU A 91 -12.46 0.40 15.89
CA GLU A 91 -13.69 -0.35 16.12
C GLU A 91 -13.46 -1.86 16.13
N LYS A 92 -12.25 -2.33 15.81
CA LYS A 92 -11.84 -3.74 15.77
C LYS A 92 -12.79 -4.62 14.96
N THR A 93 -13.09 -4.20 13.73
CA THR A 93 -14.00 -4.95 12.87
C THR A 93 -13.55 -6.41 12.68
N LEU A 94 -14.51 -7.33 12.68
CA LEU A 94 -14.29 -8.74 12.39
C LEU A 94 -14.25 -9.05 10.89
N SER A 95 -14.61 -8.07 10.05
CA SER A 95 -14.65 -8.23 8.60
C SER A 95 -13.34 -7.83 7.96
N THR A 96 -12.61 -8.80 7.40
CA THR A 96 -11.41 -8.55 6.60
C THR A 96 -11.68 -7.71 5.36
N ASP A 97 -12.91 -7.76 4.83
CA ASP A 97 -13.31 -6.98 3.66
C ASP A 97 -13.48 -5.50 4.03
N LEU A 98 -14.18 -5.22 5.13
CA LEU A 98 -14.30 -3.85 5.66
C LEU A 98 -12.94 -3.29 6.08
N ALA A 99 -12.09 -4.10 6.70
CA ALA A 99 -10.76 -3.67 7.11
C ALA A 99 -9.87 -3.28 5.93
N ALA A 100 -9.97 -3.97 4.80
CA ALA A 100 -9.15 -3.71 3.62
C ALA A 100 -9.73 -2.63 2.68
N ASP A 101 -11.03 -2.30 2.80
CA ASP A 101 -11.75 -1.44 1.86
C ASP A 101 -11.17 -0.03 1.72
N PRO A 102 -10.79 0.69 2.80
CA PRO A 102 -10.20 2.03 2.65
C PRO A 102 -8.88 2.01 1.89
N SER A 103 -7.98 1.08 2.20
CA SER A 103 -6.70 0.91 1.48
C SER A 103 -6.92 0.54 0.01
N ALA A 104 -7.92 -0.31 -0.28
CA ALA A 104 -8.33 -0.65 -1.63
C ALA A 104 -8.86 0.57 -2.40
N LYS A 105 -9.70 1.40 -1.78
CA LYS A 105 -10.23 2.64 -2.36
C LYS A 105 -9.14 3.67 -2.61
N ALA A 106 -8.18 3.82 -1.71
CA ALA A 106 -7.07 4.73 -1.89
C ALA A 106 -6.24 4.37 -3.14
N LEU A 107 -5.88 3.09 -3.31
CA LEU A 107 -5.10 2.67 -4.47
C LEU A 107 -5.93 2.71 -5.77
N ALA A 108 -7.23 2.42 -5.71
CA ALA A 108 -8.13 2.61 -6.83
C ALA A 108 -8.18 4.07 -7.30
N ALA A 109 -8.25 5.04 -6.38
CA ALA A 109 -8.24 6.46 -6.70
C ALA A 109 -6.89 6.89 -7.33
N ILE A 110 -5.78 6.39 -6.82
CA ILE A 110 -4.44 6.64 -7.38
C ILE A 110 -4.34 6.12 -8.82
N MET A 111 -4.79 4.89 -9.07
CA MET A 111 -4.69 4.27 -10.39
C MET A 111 -5.65 4.85 -11.43
N THR A 112 -6.69 5.52 -11.02
CA THR A 112 -7.64 6.17 -11.94
C THR A 112 -7.35 7.64 -12.18
N TYR A 113 -6.42 8.23 -11.41
CA TYR A 113 -6.14 9.65 -11.47
C TYR A 113 -5.63 10.08 -12.86
N GLY A 114 -6.30 11.08 -13.44
CA GLY A 114 -5.95 11.63 -14.76
C GLY A 114 -6.42 10.80 -15.96
N ILE A 115 -7.07 9.65 -15.76
CA ILE A 115 -7.69 8.87 -16.83
C ILE A 115 -9.03 9.53 -17.20
N GLN A 116 -9.28 9.73 -18.52
CA GLN A 116 -10.49 10.37 -19.02
C GLN A 116 -11.50 9.37 -19.65
N ASN A 117 -11.00 8.23 -20.09
CA ASN A 117 -11.82 7.20 -20.73
C ASN A 117 -12.54 6.37 -19.65
N GLU A 118 -13.89 6.34 -19.69
CA GLU A 118 -14.73 5.69 -18.69
C GLU A 118 -14.46 4.19 -18.55
N GLU A 119 -14.29 3.48 -19.65
CA GLU A 119 -13.96 2.05 -19.64
C GLU A 119 -12.61 1.79 -18.96
N LYS A 120 -11.58 2.58 -19.31
CA LYS A 120 -10.28 2.49 -18.67
C LYS A 120 -10.33 2.85 -17.19
N ILE A 121 -11.18 3.81 -16.79
CA ILE A 121 -11.41 4.16 -15.39
C ILE A 121 -11.97 2.94 -14.64
N LEU A 122 -13.01 2.27 -15.17
CA LEU A 122 -13.62 1.11 -14.53
C LEU A 122 -12.61 -0.02 -14.34
N ILE A 123 -11.85 -0.35 -15.38
CA ILE A 123 -10.85 -1.41 -15.33
C ILE A 123 -9.72 -1.05 -14.36
N SER A 124 -9.13 0.14 -14.49
CA SER A 124 -8.04 0.61 -13.61
C SER A 124 -8.49 0.70 -12.15
N LYS A 125 -9.74 1.11 -11.90
CA LYS A 125 -10.34 1.13 -10.58
C LYS A 125 -10.40 -0.28 -9.97
N ARG A 126 -10.81 -1.28 -10.77
CA ARG A 126 -10.86 -2.67 -10.31
C ARG A 126 -9.46 -3.20 -9.99
N VAL A 127 -8.48 -2.97 -10.88
CA VAL A 127 -7.09 -3.36 -10.65
C VAL A 127 -6.56 -2.72 -9.36
N GLY A 128 -6.71 -1.40 -9.23
CA GLY A 128 -6.25 -0.65 -8.06
C GLY A 128 -6.92 -1.12 -6.76
N TYR A 129 -8.23 -1.37 -6.80
CA TYR A 129 -8.97 -1.89 -5.66
C TYR A 129 -8.45 -3.26 -5.21
N CYS A 130 -8.30 -4.21 -6.14
CA CYS A 130 -7.80 -5.55 -5.81
C CYS A 130 -6.36 -5.51 -5.31
N LEU A 131 -5.49 -4.70 -5.92
CA LEU A 131 -4.11 -4.54 -5.45
C LEU A 131 -4.03 -3.91 -4.07
N GLY A 132 -4.81 -2.85 -3.81
CA GLY A 132 -4.81 -2.19 -2.50
C GLY A 132 -5.33 -3.11 -1.39
N ARG A 133 -6.39 -3.88 -1.68
CA ARG A 133 -6.87 -4.93 -0.80
C ARG A 133 -5.81 -6.00 -0.54
N TRP A 134 -5.14 -6.48 -1.59
CA TRP A 134 -4.10 -7.50 -1.49
C TRP A 134 -2.92 -7.01 -0.65
N VAL A 135 -2.44 -5.79 -0.87
CA VAL A 135 -1.33 -5.20 -0.11
C VAL A 135 -1.69 -5.11 1.38
N TYR A 136 -2.87 -4.57 1.72
CA TYR A 136 -3.30 -4.46 3.12
C TYR A 136 -3.39 -5.83 3.81
N LEU A 137 -4.05 -6.78 3.17
CA LEU A 137 -4.23 -8.11 3.75
C LEU A 137 -2.93 -8.90 3.83
N THR A 138 -2.01 -8.70 2.89
CA THR A 138 -0.69 -9.36 2.91
C THR A 138 0.18 -8.81 4.04
N ASP A 139 0.16 -7.50 4.28
CA ASP A 139 0.83 -6.84 5.41
C ASP A 139 0.25 -7.33 6.76
N ALA A 140 -1.09 -7.37 6.85
CA ALA A 140 -1.77 -7.90 8.02
C ALA A 140 -1.42 -9.38 8.31
N TYR A 141 -1.25 -10.21 7.28
CA TYR A 141 -0.84 -11.60 7.43
C TYR A 141 0.60 -11.73 7.94
N ASP A 142 1.52 -10.95 7.39
CA ASP A 142 2.94 -10.94 7.80
C ASP A 142 3.09 -10.48 9.27
N ASP A 143 2.28 -9.50 9.68
CA ASP A 143 2.31 -8.91 11.01
C ASP A 143 1.54 -9.74 12.10
N ILE A 144 0.83 -10.84 11.78
CA ILE A 144 0.04 -11.62 12.77
C ILE A 144 0.85 -11.94 14.04
N THR A 145 2.06 -12.45 13.89
CA THR A 145 2.91 -12.84 15.03
C THR A 145 3.32 -11.65 15.91
N LYS A 146 3.55 -10.50 15.30
CA LYS A 146 3.93 -9.26 15.96
C LYS A 146 2.72 -8.66 16.69
N ASP A 147 1.57 -8.62 16.01
CA ASP A 147 0.33 -8.04 16.54
C ASP A 147 -0.26 -8.86 17.70
N LEU A 148 -0.15 -10.19 17.65
CA LEU A 148 -0.48 -11.05 18.80
C LEU A 148 0.34 -10.68 20.05
N LYS A 149 1.64 -10.38 19.89
CA LYS A 149 2.52 -10.04 21.02
C LYS A 149 2.28 -8.63 21.55
N SER A 150 1.96 -7.69 20.67
CA SER A 150 1.74 -6.29 21.01
C SER A 150 0.29 -5.94 21.33
N HIS A 151 -0.63 -6.90 21.18
CA HIS A 151 -2.06 -6.71 21.31
C HIS A 151 -2.63 -5.63 20.38
N ASN A 152 -1.99 -5.44 19.23
CA ASN A 152 -2.48 -4.55 18.19
C ASN A 152 -3.65 -5.19 17.43
N TYR A 153 -4.49 -4.32 16.84
CA TYR A 153 -5.53 -4.78 15.93
C TYR A 153 -4.92 -5.50 14.71
N ASN A 154 -5.52 -6.61 14.34
CA ASN A 154 -5.22 -7.31 13.10
C ASN A 154 -6.50 -8.00 12.61
N PRO A 155 -6.97 -7.76 11.36
CA PRO A 155 -8.25 -8.27 10.88
C PRO A 155 -8.34 -9.80 10.86
N PHE A 156 -7.23 -10.49 10.71
CA PHE A 156 -7.21 -11.96 10.74
C PHE A 156 -7.26 -12.48 12.16
N ILE A 157 -6.57 -11.85 13.10
CA ILE A 157 -6.63 -12.20 14.53
C ILE A 157 -8.07 -12.06 15.02
N GLU A 158 -8.73 -10.96 14.71
CA GLU A 158 -10.10 -10.71 15.13
C GLU A 158 -11.10 -11.68 14.47
N LYS A 159 -10.99 -11.88 13.16
CA LYS A 159 -11.90 -12.75 12.40
C LYS A 159 -11.80 -14.22 12.80
N TYR A 160 -10.58 -14.74 12.90
CA TYR A 160 -10.34 -16.18 13.15
C TYR A 160 -10.07 -16.51 14.60
N LYS A 161 -10.13 -15.53 15.51
CA LYS A 161 -9.84 -15.67 16.94
C LYS A 161 -8.50 -16.35 17.20
N ILE A 162 -7.46 -15.82 16.53
CA ILE A 162 -6.10 -16.38 16.60
C ILE A 162 -5.49 -16.02 17.96
N GLU A 163 -5.20 -17.02 18.79
CA GLU A 163 -4.62 -16.84 20.12
C GLU A 163 -3.14 -17.25 20.20
N SER A 164 -2.65 -17.98 19.20
CA SER A 164 -1.29 -18.48 19.16
C SER A 164 -0.75 -18.53 17.73
N LYS A 165 0.54 -18.83 17.58
CA LYS A 165 1.16 -19.02 16.26
C LYS A 165 0.70 -20.28 15.51
N ALA A 166 0.11 -21.23 16.24
CA ALA A 166 -0.43 -22.48 15.70
C ALA A 166 -1.90 -22.29 15.32
N PHE A 167 -2.16 -21.81 14.12
CA PHE A 167 -3.50 -21.66 13.55
C PHE A 167 -3.52 -22.12 12.09
N ASP A 168 -4.72 -22.44 11.60
CA ASP A 168 -4.90 -22.79 10.19
C ASP A 168 -4.76 -21.54 9.31
N ARG A 169 -3.75 -21.55 8.45
CA ARG A 169 -3.40 -20.44 7.56
C ARG A 169 -4.05 -20.55 6.18
N GLU A 170 -4.51 -21.74 5.83
CA GLU A 170 -5.01 -22.02 4.47
C GLU A 170 -6.17 -21.12 4.05
N PRO A 171 -7.18 -20.80 4.90
CA PRO A 171 -8.25 -19.88 4.52
C PRO A 171 -7.75 -18.48 4.18
N ILE A 172 -6.72 -17.99 4.91
CA ILE A 172 -6.14 -16.67 4.66
C ILE A 172 -5.36 -16.69 3.34
N ILE A 173 -4.49 -17.69 3.15
CA ILE A 173 -3.69 -17.85 1.93
C ILE A 173 -4.59 -17.93 0.70
N LYS A 174 -5.68 -18.69 0.79
CA LYS A 174 -6.67 -18.80 -0.29
C LYS A 174 -7.33 -17.45 -0.61
N SER A 175 -7.69 -16.67 0.41
CA SER A 175 -8.25 -15.33 0.23
C SER A 175 -7.27 -14.37 -0.46
N LEU A 176 -5.99 -14.41 -0.10
CA LEU A 176 -4.94 -13.62 -0.74
C LEU A 176 -4.78 -14.01 -2.22
N ARG A 177 -4.72 -15.32 -2.53
CA ARG A 177 -4.64 -15.82 -3.91
C ARG A 177 -5.83 -15.38 -4.75
N LEU A 178 -7.04 -15.48 -4.23
CA LEU A 178 -8.24 -15.03 -4.94
C LEU A 178 -8.16 -13.54 -5.26
N THR A 179 -7.73 -12.72 -4.32
CA THR A 179 -7.59 -11.27 -4.53
C THR A 179 -6.51 -10.94 -5.58
N ALA A 180 -5.36 -11.64 -5.55
CA ALA A 180 -4.31 -11.47 -6.56
C ALA A 180 -4.80 -11.89 -7.96
N ASN A 181 -5.53 -13.02 -8.06
CA ASN A 181 -6.11 -13.48 -9.32
C ASN A 181 -7.14 -12.50 -9.88
N GLU A 182 -7.98 -11.89 -9.04
CA GLU A 182 -8.91 -10.85 -9.47
C GLU A 182 -8.18 -9.60 -10.00
N ALA A 183 -7.08 -9.21 -9.38
CA ALA A 183 -6.23 -8.14 -9.89
C ALA A 183 -5.65 -8.48 -11.26
N ALA A 184 -5.14 -9.70 -11.43
CA ALA A 184 -4.58 -10.19 -12.68
C ALA A 184 -5.64 -10.27 -13.81
N LEU A 185 -6.84 -10.78 -13.52
CA LEU A 185 -7.94 -10.82 -14.47
C LEU A 185 -8.37 -9.42 -14.92
N ALA A 186 -8.49 -8.48 -13.98
CA ALA A 186 -8.81 -7.10 -14.33
C ALA A 186 -7.68 -6.43 -15.13
N PHE A 187 -6.41 -6.69 -14.77
CA PHE A 187 -5.26 -6.18 -15.49
C PHE A 187 -5.21 -6.61 -16.96
N ASN A 188 -5.60 -7.86 -17.27
CA ASN A 188 -5.67 -8.36 -18.64
C ASN A 188 -6.65 -7.60 -19.55
N LEU A 189 -7.59 -6.86 -18.97
CA LEU A 189 -8.52 -6.02 -19.74
C LEU A 189 -7.93 -4.65 -20.10
N LEU A 190 -6.76 -4.29 -19.54
CA LEU A 190 -6.09 -3.01 -19.83
C LEU A 190 -5.32 -3.10 -21.15
N ASP A 191 -5.62 -2.21 -22.07
CA ASP A 191 -4.83 -2.00 -23.29
C ASP A 191 -3.58 -1.18 -22.98
N ILE A 192 -2.54 -1.87 -22.50
CA ILE A 192 -1.27 -1.27 -22.08
C ILE A 192 -0.33 -1.17 -23.28
N LYS A 193 0.08 0.05 -23.62
CA LYS A 193 0.94 0.34 -24.78
C LYS A 193 2.43 0.36 -24.44
N CYS A 194 2.79 0.69 -23.20
CA CYS A 194 4.20 0.82 -22.80
C CYS A 194 4.47 -0.03 -21.55
N TYR A 195 5.67 -0.61 -21.48
CA TYR A 195 6.13 -1.39 -20.33
C TYR A 195 5.25 -2.59 -19.96
N LYS A 196 4.48 -3.11 -20.92
CA LYS A 196 3.52 -4.19 -20.72
C LYS A 196 4.16 -5.41 -20.06
N GLU A 197 5.27 -5.91 -20.59
CA GLU A 197 5.99 -7.07 -20.07
C GLU A 197 6.47 -6.90 -18.62
N ILE A 198 6.90 -5.68 -18.26
CA ILE A 198 7.33 -5.39 -16.89
C ILE A 198 6.12 -5.42 -15.94
N LEU A 199 5.00 -4.84 -16.36
CA LEU A 199 3.78 -4.81 -15.56
C LEU A 199 3.17 -6.21 -15.44
N GLU A 200 3.18 -7.00 -16.51
CA GLU A 200 2.77 -8.41 -16.50
C GLU A 200 3.60 -9.22 -15.51
N ASN A 201 4.93 -9.09 -15.54
CA ASN A 201 5.81 -9.75 -14.59
C ASN A 201 5.50 -9.37 -13.13
N ILE A 202 5.21 -8.08 -12.86
CA ILE A 202 4.83 -7.64 -11.51
C ILE A 202 3.51 -8.27 -11.07
N ILE A 203 2.50 -8.28 -11.95
CA ILE A 203 1.14 -8.71 -11.60
C ILE A 203 1.03 -10.24 -11.54
N PHE A 204 1.60 -10.97 -12.50
CA PHE A 204 1.45 -12.42 -12.56
C PHE A 204 2.46 -13.16 -11.70
N ASP A 205 3.73 -12.79 -11.79
CA ASP A 205 4.79 -13.47 -11.06
C ASP A 205 5.14 -12.80 -9.72
N GLY A 206 5.14 -11.46 -9.70
CA GLY A 206 5.54 -10.68 -8.55
C GLY A 206 4.63 -10.87 -7.34
N LEU A 207 3.31 -10.81 -7.53
CA LEU A 207 2.34 -10.99 -6.44
C LEU A 207 2.40 -12.43 -5.89
N GLU A 208 2.48 -13.43 -6.75
CA GLU A 208 2.57 -14.82 -6.33
C GLU A 208 3.88 -15.11 -5.58
N ASN A 209 5.00 -14.63 -6.11
CA ASN A 209 6.31 -14.80 -5.48
C ASN A 209 6.37 -14.10 -4.11
N GLN A 210 5.86 -12.88 -4.01
CA GLN A 210 5.78 -12.17 -2.74
C GLN A 210 4.93 -12.93 -1.72
N GLN A 211 3.78 -13.45 -2.14
CA GLN A 211 2.92 -14.25 -1.27
C GLN A 211 3.63 -15.53 -0.80
N LYS A 212 4.32 -16.26 -1.70
CA LYS A 212 5.11 -17.43 -1.33
C LYS A 212 6.19 -17.07 -0.29
N MET A 213 6.93 -16.00 -0.51
CA MET A 213 7.97 -15.56 0.43
C MET A 213 7.42 -15.31 1.83
N ILE A 214 6.29 -14.61 1.95
CA ILE A 214 5.68 -14.29 3.23
C ILE A 214 5.12 -15.56 3.90
N THR A 215 4.48 -16.46 3.15
CA THR A 215 3.93 -17.69 3.69
C THR A 215 5.00 -18.71 4.11
N GLU A 216 6.16 -18.71 3.47
CA GLU A 216 7.29 -19.58 3.79
C GLU A 216 8.17 -19.03 4.92
N ASN A 217 8.37 -17.72 5.01
CA ASN A 217 9.15 -17.08 6.08
C ASN A 217 8.55 -17.26 7.47
N ILE A 218 7.25 -17.51 7.58
CA ILE A 218 6.59 -17.81 8.85
C ILE A 218 6.90 -19.24 9.33
N LYS A 219 7.52 -20.08 8.50
CA LYS A 219 8.01 -21.40 8.89
C LYS A 219 9.41 -21.37 9.58
N ARG A 220 10.05 -20.20 9.62
CA ARG A 220 11.30 -19.97 10.36
C ARG A 220 11.03 -19.19 11.65
#